data_2257d58cf3eaa9b9cb39ad80359083a1
#
_entry.id   2257d58cf3eaa9b9cb39ad80359083a1
#
_cell.length_a   1.000
_cell.length_b   1.000
_cell.length_c   1.000
_cell.angle_alpha   90.00
_cell.angle_beta   90.00
_cell.angle_gamma   90.00
#
_symmetry.space_group_name_H-M   'P 1'
#
loop_
_entity.id
_entity.type
_entity.pdbx_description
1 polymer ?
#
loop_
_entity_poly.entity_id
_entity_poly.type
_entity_poly.pdbx_seq_one_letter_code
_entity_poly.pdbx_strand_id
1 'polypeptide(L)'
;MTERILRIVTNNPWIERNAAVPCEITLVEGDPFAALDKAEEVLQQGWKLVSAPLPPNVPIMRGPYRSLVIEKNDRQYDKEGLIALHKARERYVIERNHPNLPTPGEDFGIIDRQMLQRSLRDAMLLDLEEDK
;
A
#
# COMPACT_ATOMS: atom_id res chain seq x y z
N MET A 1 -8.99 14.89 20.96
CA MET A 1 -8.25 13.79 20.34
C MET A 1 -8.84 13.45 18.99
N THR A 2 -8.02 13.49 17.97
CA THR A 2 -8.47 13.14 16.64
C THR A 2 -8.29 11.64 16.43
N GLU A 3 -9.38 10.98 16.14
CA GLU A 3 -9.35 9.56 15.81
C GLU A 3 -8.61 9.35 14.50
N ARG A 4 -7.69 8.38 14.47
CA ARG A 4 -6.99 8.03 13.22
C ARG A 4 -7.91 7.24 12.31
N ILE A 5 -7.96 7.64 11.07
CA ILE A 5 -8.73 6.92 10.04
C ILE A 5 -7.75 6.36 9.03
N LEU A 6 -7.61 5.05 9.03
CA LEU A 6 -6.73 4.33 8.12
C LEU A 6 -7.55 3.72 6.98
N ARG A 7 -6.90 3.57 5.84
CA ARG A 7 -7.48 2.94 4.65
C ARG A 7 -6.41 2.14 3.94
N ILE A 8 -6.80 1.04 3.35
CA ILE A 8 -5.92 0.21 2.55
C ILE A 8 -6.29 0.38 1.09
N VAL A 9 -5.30 0.67 0.24
CA VAL A 9 -5.45 0.66 -1.21
C VAL A 9 -4.69 -0.55 -1.72
N THR A 10 -5.35 -1.44 -2.44
CA THR A 10 -4.77 -2.71 -2.84
C THR A 10 -5.34 -3.20 -4.17
N ASN A 11 -4.53 -3.95 -4.93
CA ASN A 11 -5.00 -4.73 -6.06
C ASN A 11 -5.04 -6.24 -5.73
N ASN A 12 -4.87 -6.60 -4.45
CA ASN A 12 -4.83 -7.99 -4.01
C ASN A 12 -6.22 -8.46 -3.58
N PRO A 13 -6.89 -9.34 -4.38
CA PRO A 13 -8.24 -9.80 -4.04
C PRO A 13 -8.27 -10.70 -2.80
N TRP A 14 -7.13 -11.26 -2.43
CA TRP A 14 -7.03 -12.13 -1.27
C TRP A 14 -7.12 -11.40 0.06
N ILE A 15 -6.84 -10.09 0.07
CA ILE A 15 -6.97 -9.26 1.26
C ILE A 15 -8.43 -9.13 1.66
N GLU A 16 -9.30 -8.82 0.70
CA GLU A 16 -10.72 -8.69 0.95
C GLU A 16 -11.34 -9.99 1.46
N ARG A 17 -10.92 -11.12 0.89
CA ARG A 17 -11.46 -12.44 1.27
C ARG A 17 -11.04 -12.88 2.67
N ASN A 18 -9.89 -12.42 3.14
CA ASN A 18 -9.31 -12.84 4.41
C ASN A 18 -9.27 -11.69 5.41
N ALA A 19 -10.18 -10.75 5.28
CA ALA A 19 -10.10 -9.47 5.96
C ALA A 19 -10.36 -9.55 7.46
N ALA A 20 -9.30 -9.77 8.22
CA ALA A 20 -9.24 -9.39 9.62
C ALA A 20 -8.56 -8.03 9.72
N VAL A 21 -8.96 -7.06 8.88
CA VAL A 21 -8.31 -5.76 8.78
C VAL A 21 -9.20 -4.72 9.43
N PRO A 22 -8.65 -3.91 10.35
CA PRO A 22 -9.47 -2.97 11.14
C PRO A 22 -9.82 -1.67 10.41
N CYS A 23 -9.75 -1.62 9.09
CA CYS A 23 -9.98 -0.39 8.35
C CYS A 23 -10.60 -0.66 6.97
N GLU A 24 -11.06 0.42 6.34
CA GLU A 24 -11.66 0.34 5.02
C GLU A 24 -10.65 -0.14 3.98
N ILE A 25 -11.12 -0.96 3.04
CA ILE A 25 -10.29 -1.49 1.96
C ILE A 25 -10.83 -0.97 0.63
N THR A 26 -9.96 -0.34 -0.15
CA THR A 26 -10.24 0.06 -1.53
C THR A 26 -9.54 -0.93 -2.44
N LEU A 27 -10.30 -1.87 -2.99
CA LEU A 27 -9.76 -2.86 -3.92
C LEU A 27 -9.86 -2.31 -5.35
N VAL A 28 -8.74 -2.35 -6.07
CA VAL A 28 -8.69 -1.98 -7.48
C VAL A 28 -8.29 -3.19 -8.30
N GLU A 29 -8.84 -3.31 -9.51
CA GLU A 29 -8.47 -4.37 -10.42
C GLU A 29 -7.29 -3.95 -11.26
N GLY A 30 -6.39 -4.88 -11.52
CA GLY A 30 -5.25 -4.64 -12.39
C GLY A 30 -3.93 -5.05 -11.75
N ASP A 31 -2.86 -4.45 -12.26
CA ASP A 31 -1.50 -4.70 -11.80
C ASP A 31 -1.13 -3.73 -10.66
N PRO A 32 0.12 -3.79 -10.14
CA PRO A 32 0.55 -2.85 -9.11
C PRO A 32 0.41 -1.37 -9.48
N PHE A 33 0.48 -1.02 -10.76
CA PHE A 33 0.23 0.37 -11.18
C PHE A 33 -1.17 0.83 -10.77
N ALA A 34 -2.17 -0.04 -10.86
CA ALA A 34 -3.54 0.32 -10.49
C ALA A 34 -3.61 0.73 -9.02
N ALA A 35 -2.92 0.00 -8.14
CA ALA A 35 -2.87 0.35 -6.72
C ALA A 35 -2.12 1.66 -6.48
N LEU A 36 -0.96 1.84 -7.14
CA LEU A 36 -0.18 3.07 -7.00
C LEU A 36 -0.94 4.28 -7.52
N ASP A 37 -1.60 4.15 -8.67
CA ASP A 37 -2.39 5.23 -9.26
C ASP A 37 -3.58 5.61 -8.37
N LYS A 38 -4.26 4.62 -7.81
CA LYS A 38 -5.39 4.87 -6.92
C LYS A 38 -4.93 5.56 -5.63
N ALA A 39 -3.80 5.13 -5.08
CA ALA A 39 -3.23 5.77 -3.90
C ALA A 39 -2.89 7.23 -4.19
N GLU A 40 -2.26 7.51 -5.34
CA GLU A 40 -1.93 8.88 -5.74
C GLU A 40 -3.19 9.74 -5.84
N GLU A 41 -4.25 9.22 -6.45
CA GLU A 41 -5.54 9.91 -6.55
C GLU A 41 -6.10 10.22 -5.15
N VAL A 42 -6.07 9.24 -4.24
CA VAL A 42 -6.63 9.40 -2.90
C VAL A 42 -5.80 10.37 -2.06
N LEU A 43 -4.46 10.36 -2.20
CA LEU A 43 -3.63 11.34 -1.50
C LEU A 43 -3.99 12.77 -1.86
N GLN A 44 -4.42 13.01 -3.10
CA GLN A 44 -4.86 14.34 -3.53
C GLN A 44 -6.21 14.74 -2.93
N GLN A 45 -6.89 13.81 -2.28
CA GLN A 45 -8.20 14.04 -1.65
C GLN A 45 -8.09 14.19 -0.13
N GLY A 46 -6.90 14.44 0.40
CA GLY A 46 -6.72 14.67 1.83
C GLY A 46 -6.28 13.43 2.60
N TRP A 47 -5.50 12.57 1.98
CA TRP A 47 -4.91 11.40 2.62
C TRP A 47 -3.40 11.47 2.55
N LYS A 48 -2.72 10.79 3.46
CA LYS A 48 -1.25 10.69 3.45
C LYS A 48 -0.81 9.22 3.42
N LEU A 49 0.35 8.98 2.83
CA LEU A 49 0.93 7.65 2.76
C LEU A 49 1.58 7.30 4.10
N VAL A 50 1.26 6.13 4.64
CA VAL A 50 1.79 5.65 5.91
C VAL A 50 2.79 4.52 5.70
N SER A 51 2.49 3.57 4.81
CA SER A 51 3.37 2.45 4.53
C SER A 51 4.37 2.78 3.43
N ALA A 52 5.47 2.04 3.39
CA ALA A 52 6.41 2.14 2.28
C ALA A 52 5.74 1.64 0.98
N PRO A 53 5.87 2.37 -0.13
CA PRO A 53 5.21 1.98 -1.38
C PRO A 53 5.94 0.88 -2.15
N LEU A 54 7.16 0.51 -1.70
CA LEU A 54 7.94 -0.57 -2.29
C LEU A 54 8.25 -1.62 -1.23
N PRO A 55 8.17 -2.91 -1.59
CA PRO A 55 8.60 -3.97 -0.69
C PRO A 55 10.12 -3.94 -0.48
N PRO A 56 10.59 -4.55 0.62
CA PRO A 56 12.01 -4.46 0.99
C PRO A 56 12.96 -5.30 0.12
N ASN A 57 12.45 -6.19 -0.71
CA ASN A 57 13.32 -7.00 -1.56
C ASN A 57 12.82 -7.06 -3.01
N VAL A 58 13.78 -7.27 -3.93
CA VAL A 58 13.53 -7.22 -5.36
C VAL A 58 12.54 -8.28 -5.85
N PRO A 59 12.63 -9.55 -5.43
CA PRO A 59 11.65 -10.53 -5.87
C PRO A 59 10.21 -10.15 -5.56
N ILE A 60 9.95 -9.54 -4.41
CA ILE A 60 8.61 -9.10 -4.04
C ILE A 60 8.21 -7.86 -4.85
N MET A 61 9.15 -6.98 -5.20
CA MET A 61 8.88 -5.82 -6.07
C MET A 61 8.34 -6.25 -7.43
N ARG A 62 8.72 -7.43 -7.91
CA ARG A 62 8.22 -7.98 -9.17
C ARG A 62 6.88 -8.70 -9.02
N GLY A 63 6.40 -8.84 -7.79
CA GLY A 63 5.15 -9.51 -7.50
C GLY A 63 3.94 -8.78 -8.08
N PRO A 64 2.83 -9.49 -8.29
CA PRO A 64 1.65 -8.93 -8.96
C PRO A 64 0.79 -8.05 -8.08
N TYR A 65 1.06 -7.98 -6.77
CA TYR A 65 0.18 -7.29 -5.83
C TYR A 65 0.92 -6.22 -5.04
N ARG A 66 0.19 -5.13 -4.72
CA ARG A 66 0.65 -4.05 -3.84
C ARG A 66 -0.48 -3.67 -2.92
N SER A 67 -0.14 -3.50 -1.64
CA SER A 67 -1.09 -3.03 -0.65
C SER A 67 -0.46 -1.87 0.10
N LEU A 68 -1.18 -0.75 0.15
CA LEU A 68 -0.69 0.50 0.70
C LEU A 68 -1.60 0.94 1.84
N VAL A 69 -0.99 1.38 2.94
CA VAL A 69 -1.72 1.95 4.06
C VAL A 69 -1.67 3.45 3.96
N ILE A 70 -2.83 4.10 3.98
CA ILE A 70 -2.96 5.54 3.98
C ILE A 70 -3.80 5.98 5.17
N GLU A 71 -3.62 7.23 5.57
CA GLU A 71 -4.30 7.81 6.72
C GLU A 71 -4.93 9.13 6.33
N LYS A 72 -6.15 9.40 6.81
CA LYS A 72 -6.83 10.66 6.51
C LYS A 72 -6.05 11.85 7.06
N ASN A 73 -5.86 12.86 6.23
CA ASN A 73 -5.05 14.03 6.55
C ASN A 73 -5.68 15.28 5.90
N ASP A 74 -6.66 15.86 6.57
CA ASP A 74 -7.46 16.96 6.02
C ASP A 74 -6.71 18.29 5.89
N ARG A 75 -5.52 18.38 6.50
CA ARG A 75 -4.84 19.67 6.64
C ARG A 75 -3.75 19.95 5.63
N GLN A 76 -3.15 18.91 5.06
CA GLN A 76 -1.96 19.10 4.26
C GLN A 76 -1.92 18.18 3.05
N TYR A 77 -1.39 18.73 1.98
CA TYR A 77 -1.04 17.98 0.81
C TYR A 77 0.20 17.13 1.10
N ASP A 78 0.09 15.82 0.93
CA ASP A 78 1.20 14.91 1.22
C ASP A 78 2.17 14.83 0.03
N LYS A 79 2.98 15.88 -0.11
CA LYS A 79 3.97 15.97 -1.17
C LYS A 79 4.98 14.84 -1.12
N GLU A 80 5.45 14.50 0.08
CA GLU A 80 6.44 13.44 0.26
C GLU A 80 5.87 12.07 -0.13
N GLY A 81 4.62 11.82 0.23
CA GLY A 81 3.92 10.58 -0.15
C GLY A 81 3.75 10.48 -1.66
N LEU A 82 3.38 11.57 -2.32
CA LEU A 82 3.24 11.59 -3.77
C LEU A 82 4.56 11.34 -4.47
N ILE A 83 5.64 11.93 -3.97
CA ILE A 83 6.99 11.69 -4.50
C ILE A 83 7.37 10.22 -4.31
N ALA A 84 7.10 9.65 -3.14
CA ALA A 84 7.40 8.26 -2.86
C ALA A 84 6.63 7.32 -3.79
N LEU A 85 5.34 7.59 -4.03
CA LEU A 85 4.53 6.80 -4.96
C LEU A 85 5.05 6.91 -6.39
N HIS A 86 5.47 8.09 -6.79
CA HIS A 86 6.02 8.31 -8.13
C HIS A 86 7.32 7.53 -8.32
N LYS A 87 8.20 7.54 -7.33
CA LYS A 87 9.44 6.77 -7.35
C LYS A 87 9.16 5.26 -7.39
N ALA A 88 8.17 4.81 -6.64
CA ALA A 88 7.75 3.41 -6.65
C ALA A 88 7.25 2.99 -8.02
N ARG A 89 6.49 3.88 -8.67
CA ARG A 89 6.00 3.65 -10.02
C ARG A 89 7.14 3.52 -11.02
N GLU A 90 8.12 4.41 -10.96
CA GLU A 90 9.30 4.34 -11.81
C GLU A 90 10.07 3.04 -11.62
N ARG A 91 10.23 2.62 -10.37
CA ARG A 91 10.91 1.36 -10.07
C ARG A 91 10.13 0.17 -10.61
N TYR A 92 8.81 0.18 -10.50
CA TYR A 92 7.99 -0.90 -11.02
C TYR A 92 8.07 -0.99 -12.55
N VAL A 93 8.16 0.14 -13.24
CA VAL A 93 8.35 0.15 -14.70
C VAL A 93 9.60 -0.64 -15.08
N ILE A 94 10.68 -0.47 -14.32
CA ILE A 94 11.92 -1.20 -14.55
C ILE A 94 11.73 -2.70 -14.27
N GLU A 95 11.13 -3.03 -13.13
CA GLU A 95 11.00 -4.42 -12.69
C GLU A 95 10.02 -5.22 -13.54
N ARG A 96 8.94 -4.61 -14.03
CA ARG A 96 7.95 -5.31 -14.84
C ARG A 96 8.48 -5.77 -16.20
N ASN A 97 9.59 -5.20 -16.64
CA ASN A 97 10.22 -5.60 -17.90
C ASN A 97 11.15 -6.80 -17.73
N HIS A 98 11.24 -7.33 -16.52
CA HIS A 98 12.05 -8.52 -16.26
C HIS A 98 11.39 -9.75 -16.91
N PRO A 99 12.19 -10.62 -17.58
CA PRO A 99 11.62 -11.77 -18.31
C PRO A 99 10.95 -12.82 -17.43
N ASN A 100 11.26 -12.84 -16.12
CA ASN A 100 10.75 -13.84 -15.19
C ASN A 100 9.73 -13.23 -14.21
N LEU A 101 8.76 -12.47 -14.70
CA LEU A 101 7.71 -11.95 -13.85
C LEU A 101 6.86 -13.09 -13.28
N PRO A 102 6.58 -13.08 -11.97
CA PRO A 102 5.72 -14.10 -11.38
C PRO A 102 4.28 -13.97 -11.85
N THR A 103 3.62 -15.12 -11.95
CA THR A 103 2.19 -15.18 -12.31
C THR A 103 1.35 -14.82 -11.08
N PRO A 104 0.29 -14.00 -11.24
CA PRO A 104 -0.61 -13.72 -10.13
C PRO A 104 -1.21 -15.01 -9.55
N GLY A 105 -1.28 -15.09 -8.23
CA GLY A 105 -1.83 -16.25 -7.55
C GLY A 105 -1.87 -16.06 -6.05
N GLU A 106 -2.44 -17.06 -5.37
CA GLU A 106 -2.66 -17.02 -3.92
C GLU A 106 -1.36 -16.82 -3.13
N ASP A 107 -0.27 -17.47 -3.57
CA ASP A 107 1.01 -17.39 -2.85
C ASP A 107 1.49 -15.94 -2.72
N PHE A 108 1.43 -15.18 -3.81
CA PHE A 108 1.81 -13.77 -3.77
C PHE A 108 0.79 -12.94 -3.00
N GLY A 109 -0.48 -13.33 -3.05
CA GLY A 109 -1.52 -12.70 -2.25
C GLY A 109 -1.26 -12.84 -0.75
N ILE A 110 -0.81 -14.02 -0.32
CA ILE A 110 -0.48 -14.28 1.08
C ILE A 110 0.73 -13.46 1.51
N ILE A 111 1.78 -13.41 0.68
CA ILE A 111 2.98 -12.62 0.98
C ILE A 111 2.64 -11.14 1.12
N ASP A 112 1.89 -10.60 0.17
CA ASP A 112 1.47 -9.21 0.20
C ASP A 112 0.62 -8.90 1.45
N ARG A 113 -0.28 -9.81 1.82
CA ARG A 113 -1.10 -9.66 3.02
C ARG A 113 -0.24 -9.64 4.28
N GLN A 114 0.79 -10.48 4.36
CA GLN A 114 1.68 -10.50 5.50
C GLN A 114 2.44 -9.18 5.64
N MET A 115 2.90 -8.62 4.51
CA MET A 115 3.57 -7.32 4.51
C MET A 115 2.61 -6.21 4.94
N LEU A 116 1.38 -6.26 4.47
CA LEU A 116 0.35 -5.30 4.86
C LEU A 116 0.08 -5.35 6.36
N GLN A 117 -0.04 -6.56 6.92
CA GLN A 117 -0.27 -6.72 8.37
C GLN A 117 0.88 -6.14 9.18
N ARG A 118 2.12 -6.30 8.70
CA ARG A 118 3.28 -5.71 9.34
C ARG A 118 3.23 -4.17 9.27
N SER A 119 2.87 -3.62 8.13
CA SER A 119 2.74 -2.16 7.97
C SER A 119 1.66 -1.58 8.90
N LEU A 120 0.54 -2.28 9.03
CA LEU A 120 -0.53 -1.86 9.95
C LEU A 120 -0.06 -1.91 11.40
N ARG A 121 0.65 -2.95 11.77
CA ARG A 121 1.19 -3.09 13.12
C ARG A 121 2.16 -1.95 13.44
N ASP A 122 3.06 -1.65 12.50
CA ASP A 122 4.03 -0.57 12.68
C ASP A 122 3.33 0.79 12.81
N ALA A 123 2.31 1.02 12.01
CA ALA A 123 1.51 2.26 12.09
C ALA A 123 0.82 2.39 13.45
N MET A 124 0.28 1.30 13.98
CA MET A 124 -0.36 1.29 15.29
C MET A 124 0.63 1.52 16.42
N LEU A 125 1.83 0.95 16.32
CA LEU A 125 2.88 1.15 17.31
C LEU A 125 3.34 2.60 17.34
N LEU A 126 3.49 3.24 16.18
CA LEU A 126 3.84 4.65 16.09
C LEU A 126 2.76 5.53 16.74
N ASP A 127 1.50 5.16 16.57
CA ASP A 127 0.40 5.87 17.19
C ASP A 127 0.45 5.77 18.73
N LEU A 128 0.76 4.59 19.23
CA LEU A 128 0.91 4.38 20.67
C LEU A 128 2.07 5.20 21.25
N GLU A 129 3.16 5.35 20.51
CA GLU A 129 4.29 6.16 20.93
C GLU A 129 3.96 7.64 20.98
N GLU A 130 3.17 8.13 20.03
CA GLU A 130 2.74 9.53 19.99
C GLU A 130 1.82 9.89 21.14
N ASP A 131 1.08 8.93 21.67
CA ASP A 131 0.15 9.12 22.80
C ASP A 131 0.86 9.22 24.15
N LYS A 132 2.15 9.05 24.19
CA LYS A 132 2.93 9.25 25.40
C LYS A 132 3.37 10.71 25.48
#